data_e1377e314067b17ec22e106b9f84f0a4
#
_entry.id   e1377e314067b17ec22e106b9f84f0a4
#
_cell.length_a   1.000
_cell.length_b   1.000
_cell.length_c   1.000
_cell.angle_alpha   90.00
_cell.angle_beta   90.00
_cell.angle_gamma   90.00
#
_symmetry.space_group_name_H-M   'P 1'
#
loop_
_entity.id
_entity.type
_entity.pdbx_description
1 polymer ?
#
loop_
_entity_poly.entity_id
_entity_poly.type
_entity_poly.pdbx_seq_one_letter_code
_entity_poly.pdbx_strand_id
1 'polypeptide(L)'
;MGKRINSVRELEVYQLAFDSAMKLFEVSKGFPQEERYSLTDQVRRSSRSVCTNLAEGWRKRRYKAVFVNKLSDAEQEAAETQTWLEFALKCKYINNETFKMLDEKYEHIFAKLITMERKADSFCKVS
;
A
#
# COMPACT_ATOMS: atom_id res chain seq x y z
N MET A 1 23.97 -1.03 16.28
CA MET A 1 22.70 -0.53 16.86
C MET A 1 21.78 -0.01 15.81
N GLY A 2 20.53 -0.42 15.86
CA GLY A 2 19.53 0.02 14.92
C GLY A 2 19.19 1.49 15.12
N LYS A 3 18.96 2.17 14.02
CA LYS A 3 18.51 3.54 14.03
C LYS A 3 17.07 3.60 14.52
N ARG A 4 16.79 4.52 15.44
CA ARG A 4 15.43 4.75 15.93
C ARG A 4 14.57 5.36 14.83
N ILE A 5 13.40 4.78 14.61
CA ILE A 5 12.44 5.28 13.62
C ILE A 5 11.54 6.30 14.29
N ASN A 6 11.56 7.53 13.78
CA ASN A 6 10.79 8.65 14.33
C ASN A 6 9.53 8.98 13.54
N SER A 7 9.45 8.51 12.30
CA SER A 7 8.35 8.86 11.42
C SER A 7 7.99 7.66 10.55
N VAL A 8 6.72 7.53 10.22
CA VAL A 8 6.25 6.52 9.26
C VAL A 8 6.97 6.63 7.91
N ARG A 9 7.40 7.84 7.56
CA ARG A 9 8.11 8.10 6.30
C ARG A 9 9.46 7.40 6.21
N GLU A 10 10.01 7.00 7.34
CA GLU A 10 11.28 6.26 7.40
C GLU A 10 11.10 4.76 7.21
N LEU A 11 9.87 4.26 7.29
CA LEU A 11 9.59 2.83 7.12
C LEU A 11 9.70 2.45 5.64
N GLU A 12 10.44 1.38 5.36
CA GLU A 12 10.58 0.87 3.99
C GLU A 12 9.24 0.55 3.35
N VAL A 13 8.32 -0.05 4.13
CA VAL A 13 7.00 -0.40 3.59
C VAL A 13 6.21 0.84 3.19
N TYR A 14 6.32 1.91 3.97
CA TYR A 14 5.64 3.16 3.63
C TYR A 14 6.22 3.75 2.35
N GLN A 15 7.54 3.79 2.25
CA GLN A 15 8.23 4.30 1.05
C GLN A 15 7.84 3.50 -0.19
N LEU A 16 7.83 2.17 -0.07
CA LEU A 16 7.44 1.29 -1.17
C LEU A 16 5.97 1.50 -1.57
N ALA A 17 5.08 1.59 -0.59
CA ALA A 17 3.66 1.81 -0.85
C ALA A 17 3.40 3.18 -1.48
N PHE A 18 4.11 4.19 -1.01
CA PHE A 18 3.99 5.55 -1.55
C PHE A 18 4.47 5.60 -3.01
N ASP A 19 5.65 5.05 -3.27
CA ASP A 19 6.21 5.01 -4.63
C ASP A 19 5.32 4.21 -5.58
N SER A 20 4.76 3.10 -5.09
CA SER A 20 3.84 2.27 -5.89
C SER A 20 2.56 3.04 -6.24
N ALA A 21 2.01 3.79 -5.28
CA ALA A 21 0.84 4.63 -5.51
C ALA A 21 1.13 5.73 -6.53
N MET A 22 2.31 6.34 -6.45
CA MET A 22 2.72 7.38 -7.42
C MET A 22 2.90 6.79 -8.81
N LYS A 23 3.46 5.58 -8.91
CA LYS A 23 3.58 4.88 -10.20
C LYS A 23 2.20 4.59 -10.78
N LEU A 24 1.27 4.14 -9.94
CA LEU A 24 -0.11 3.89 -10.36
C LEU A 24 -0.81 5.16 -10.81
N PHE A 25 -0.54 6.28 -10.15
CA PHE A 25 -1.08 7.57 -10.57
C PHE A 25 -0.65 7.88 -12.00
N GLU A 26 0.64 7.71 -12.32
CA GLU A 26 1.16 7.95 -13.67
C GLU A 26 0.57 6.97 -14.68
N VAL A 27 0.56 5.68 -14.36
CA VAL A 27 0.03 4.63 -15.24
C VAL A 27 -1.45 4.87 -15.54
N SER A 28 -2.23 5.23 -14.51
CA SER A 28 -3.68 5.42 -14.66
C SER A 28 -4.07 6.65 -15.49
N LYS A 29 -3.14 7.56 -15.75
CA LYS A 29 -3.39 8.66 -16.69
C LYS A 29 -3.69 8.14 -18.09
N GLY A 30 -3.22 6.94 -18.43
CA GLY A 30 -3.48 6.30 -19.71
C GLY A 30 -4.79 5.53 -19.78
N PHE A 31 -5.53 5.45 -18.69
CA PHE A 31 -6.82 4.76 -18.68
C PHE A 31 -7.85 5.59 -19.47
N PRO A 32 -8.86 4.92 -20.10
CA PRO A 32 -9.85 5.67 -20.86
C PRO A 32 -10.70 6.55 -19.95
N GLN A 33 -11.18 7.65 -20.50
CA GLN A 33 -12.00 8.63 -19.76
C GLN A 33 -13.26 8.01 -19.15
N GLU A 34 -13.82 6.99 -19.79
CA GLU A 34 -15.00 6.28 -19.27
C GLU A 34 -14.74 5.62 -17.89
N GLU A 35 -13.47 5.39 -17.54
CA GLU A 35 -13.09 4.80 -16.25
C GLU A 35 -12.78 5.84 -15.17
N ARG A 36 -12.90 7.11 -15.49
CA ARG A 36 -12.52 8.21 -14.59
C ARG A 36 -13.12 8.08 -13.19
N TYR A 37 -14.40 7.73 -13.11
CA TYR A 37 -15.13 7.61 -11.84
C TYR A 37 -15.32 6.16 -11.40
N SER A 38 -14.67 5.23 -12.05
CA SER A 38 -14.72 3.81 -11.71
C SER A 38 -13.33 3.26 -11.47
N LEU A 39 -12.72 2.56 -12.42
CA LEU A 39 -11.42 1.91 -12.23
C LEU A 39 -10.30 2.91 -11.87
N THR A 40 -10.22 4.02 -12.57
CA THR A 40 -9.19 5.04 -12.32
C THR A 40 -9.28 5.56 -10.88
N ASP A 41 -10.49 5.91 -10.46
CA ASP A 41 -10.73 6.41 -9.10
C ASP A 41 -10.38 5.34 -8.06
N GLN A 42 -10.84 4.11 -8.27
CA GLN A 42 -10.65 3.02 -7.31
C GLN A 42 -9.17 2.64 -7.13
N VAL A 43 -8.41 2.53 -8.20
CA VAL A 43 -6.99 2.16 -8.09
C VAL A 43 -6.18 3.25 -7.40
N ARG A 44 -6.49 4.51 -7.66
CA ARG A 44 -5.84 5.64 -7.00
C ARG A 44 -6.19 5.69 -5.53
N ARG A 45 -7.46 5.50 -5.21
CA ARG A 45 -7.96 5.52 -3.85
C ARG A 45 -7.38 4.39 -3.01
N SER A 46 -7.45 3.14 -3.49
CA SER A 46 -6.95 1.98 -2.74
C SER A 46 -5.43 2.05 -2.53
N SER A 47 -4.68 2.44 -3.55
CA SER A 47 -3.23 2.54 -3.44
C SER A 47 -2.80 3.59 -2.41
N ARG A 48 -3.48 4.73 -2.37
CA ARG A 48 -3.23 5.79 -1.39
C ARG A 48 -3.63 5.36 0.02
N SER A 49 -4.70 4.56 0.13
CA SER A 49 -5.19 4.06 1.43
C SER A 49 -4.21 3.12 2.12
N VAL A 50 -3.36 2.42 1.38
CA VAL A 50 -2.27 1.64 1.99
C VAL A 50 -1.40 2.58 2.83
N CYS A 51 -1.03 3.72 2.26
CA CYS A 51 -0.18 4.70 2.93
C CYS A 51 -0.87 5.35 4.12
N THR A 52 -2.14 5.74 3.97
CA THR A 52 -2.87 6.42 5.05
C THR A 52 -3.11 5.49 6.23
N ASN A 53 -3.40 4.22 5.98
CA ASN A 53 -3.56 3.24 7.07
C ASN A 53 -2.23 3.02 7.81
N LEU A 54 -1.12 2.97 7.09
CA LEU A 54 0.20 2.90 7.71
C LEU A 54 0.48 4.11 8.61
N ALA A 55 0.19 5.30 8.10
CA ALA A 55 0.41 6.55 8.84
C ALA A 55 -0.45 6.61 10.11
N GLU A 56 -1.72 6.23 9.99
CA GLU A 56 -2.64 6.19 11.12
C GLU A 56 -2.21 5.15 12.16
N GLY A 57 -1.84 3.96 11.69
CA GLY A 57 -1.34 2.90 12.56
C GLY A 57 -0.09 3.32 13.32
N TRP A 58 0.84 3.99 12.63
CA TRP A 58 2.06 4.48 13.25
C TRP A 58 1.77 5.44 14.40
N ARG A 59 0.84 6.36 14.22
CA ARG A 59 0.43 7.33 15.24
C ARG A 59 -0.24 6.66 16.44
N LYS A 60 -0.89 5.52 16.22
CA LYS A 60 -1.61 4.77 17.25
C LYS A 60 -0.82 3.58 17.80
N ARG A 61 0.49 3.48 17.50
CA ARG A 61 1.26 2.28 17.83
C ARG A 61 1.41 1.99 19.32
N ARG A 62 1.15 2.96 20.19
CA ARG A 62 1.08 2.69 21.63
C ARG A 62 -0.05 1.73 21.98
N TYR A 63 -1.05 1.64 21.14
CA TYR A 63 -2.18 0.73 21.28
C TYR A 63 -2.00 -0.41 20.29
N LYS A 64 -1.39 -1.50 20.76
CA LYS A 64 -1.00 -2.61 19.89
C LYS A 64 -2.14 -3.13 19.02
N ALA A 65 -3.33 -3.34 19.59
CA ALA A 65 -4.47 -3.85 18.86
C ALA A 65 -4.87 -2.91 17.71
N VAL A 66 -4.83 -1.60 17.94
CA VAL A 66 -5.14 -0.60 16.91
C VAL A 66 -4.07 -0.61 15.83
N PHE A 67 -2.80 -0.66 16.22
CA PHE A 67 -1.68 -0.72 15.29
C PHE A 67 -1.80 -1.92 14.36
N VAL A 68 -1.96 -3.11 14.91
CA VAL A 68 -2.09 -4.36 14.13
C VAL A 68 -3.31 -4.30 13.22
N ASN A 69 -4.43 -3.78 13.72
CA ASN A 69 -5.64 -3.64 12.91
C ASN A 69 -5.43 -2.71 11.71
N LYS A 70 -4.70 -1.61 11.92
CA LYS A 70 -4.39 -0.68 10.82
C LYS A 70 -3.46 -1.31 9.78
N LEU A 71 -2.52 -2.14 10.20
CA LEU A 71 -1.68 -2.90 9.27
C LEU A 71 -2.53 -3.87 8.44
N SER A 72 -3.50 -4.52 9.09
CA SER A 72 -4.46 -5.40 8.41
C SER A 72 -5.31 -4.62 7.40
N ASP A 73 -5.76 -3.42 7.76
CA ASP A 73 -6.51 -2.55 6.84
C ASP A 73 -5.64 -2.16 5.63
N ALA A 74 -4.35 -1.89 5.87
CA ALA A 74 -3.41 -1.61 4.77
C ALA A 74 -3.27 -2.81 3.83
N GLU A 75 -3.22 -4.03 4.37
CA GLU A 75 -3.19 -5.26 3.56
C GLU A 75 -4.45 -5.37 2.70
N GLN A 76 -5.60 -5.10 3.26
CA GLN A 76 -6.87 -5.14 2.54
C GLN A 76 -6.86 -4.16 1.36
N GLU A 77 -6.37 -2.95 1.58
CA GLU A 77 -6.30 -1.94 0.53
C GLU A 77 -5.27 -2.33 -0.55
N ALA A 78 -4.18 -2.98 -0.15
CA ALA A 78 -3.21 -3.52 -1.10
C ALA A 78 -3.83 -4.62 -1.97
N ALA A 79 -4.64 -5.50 -1.37
CA ALA A 79 -5.36 -6.55 -2.10
C ALA A 79 -6.36 -5.95 -3.09
N GLU A 80 -7.09 -4.91 -2.69
CA GLU A 80 -7.98 -4.20 -3.60
C GLU A 80 -7.20 -3.63 -4.79
N THR A 81 -6.05 -3.03 -4.53
CA THR A 81 -5.21 -2.46 -5.59
C THR A 81 -4.79 -3.52 -6.59
N GLN A 82 -4.38 -4.70 -6.12
CA GLN A 82 -4.04 -5.81 -7.02
C GLN A 82 -5.23 -6.24 -7.86
N THR A 83 -6.43 -6.24 -7.28
CA THR A 83 -7.65 -6.58 -8.01
C THR A 83 -7.92 -5.57 -9.12
N TRP A 84 -7.79 -4.27 -8.83
CA TRP A 84 -7.97 -3.25 -9.87
C TRP A 84 -6.91 -3.37 -10.97
N LEU A 85 -5.68 -3.77 -10.62
CA LEU A 85 -4.63 -4.03 -11.60
C LEU A 85 -5.00 -5.19 -12.54
N GLU A 86 -5.64 -6.23 -12.01
CA GLU A 86 -6.13 -7.35 -12.84
C GLU A 86 -7.16 -6.88 -13.85
N PHE A 87 -8.09 -6.02 -13.41
CA PHE A 87 -9.07 -5.43 -14.32
C PHE A 87 -8.40 -4.59 -15.39
N ALA A 88 -7.42 -3.77 -15.02
CA ALA A 88 -6.69 -2.95 -15.98
C ALA A 88 -5.98 -3.81 -17.03
N LEU A 89 -5.40 -4.93 -16.60
CA LEU A 89 -4.75 -5.87 -17.52
C LEU A 89 -5.75 -6.51 -18.47
N LYS A 90 -6.86 -7.03 -17.95
CA LYS A 90 -7.87 -7.72 -18.76
C LYS A 90 -8.58 -6.77 -19.72
N CYS A 91 -8.75 -5.52 -19.33
CA CYS A 91 -9.31 -4.48 -20.21
C CYS A 91 -8.27 -3.93 -21.19
N LYS A 92 -7.03 -4.39 -21.10
CA LYS A 92 -5.92 -3.99 -21.98
C LYS A 92 -5.53 -2.51 -21.82
N TYR A 93 -5.75 -1.96 -20.64
CA TYR A 93 -5.31 -0.60 -20.32
C TYR A 93 -3.83 -0.55 -19.96
N ILE A 94 -3.29 -1.69 -19.49
CA ILE A 94 -1.86 -1.86 -19.21
C ILE A 94 -1.39 -3.17 -19.85
N ASN A 95 -0.09 -3.26 -20.13
CA ASN A 95 0.49 -4.49 -20.69
C ASN A 95 0.94 -5.44 -19.56
N ASN A 96 1.33 -6.66 -19.94
CA ASN A 96 1.77 -7.68 -19.00
C ASN A 96 2.99 -7.24 -18.18
N GLU A 97 3.92 -6.54 -18.82
CA GLU A 97 5.15 -6.08 -18.16
C GLU A 97 4.83 -5.08 -17.03
N THR A 98 3.98 -4.09 -17.32
CA THR A 98 3.55 -3.11 -16.34
C THR A 98 2.78 -3.78 -15.20
N PHE A 99 1.88 -4.71 -15.53
CA PHE A 99 1.14 -5.46 -14.53
C PHE A 99 2.09 -6.21 -13.59
N LYS A 100 3.02 -7.00 -14.14
CA LYS A 100 3.97 -7.78 -13.34
C LYS A 100 4.80 -6.90 -12.41
N MET A 101 5.30 -5.79 -12.93
CA MET A 101 6.10 -4.86 -12.14
C MET A 101 5.33 -4.33 -10.93
N LEU A 102 4.10 -3.89 -11.16
CA LEU A 102 3.26 -3.33 -10.09
C LEU A 102 2.79 -4.40 -9.12
N ASP A 103 2.37 -5.55 -9.64
CA ASP A 103 1.89 -6.66 -8.82
C ASP A 103 2.99 -7.14 -7.85
N GLU A 104 4.23 -7.25 -8.32
CA GLU A 104 5.38 -7.63 -7.49
C GLU A 104 5.61 -6.61 -6.37
N LYS A 105 5.44 -5.32 -6.65
CA LYS A 105 5.57 -4.29 -5.61
C LYS A 105 4.57 -4.52 -4.48
N TYR A 106 3.33 -4.87 -4.83
CA TYR A 106 2.29 -5.13 -3.83
C TYR A 106 2.55 -6.44 -3.08
N GLU A 107 3.13 -7.46 -3.72
CA GLU A 107 3.56 -8.67 -3.01
C GLU A 107 4.63 -8.36 -1.96
N HIS A 108 5.57 -7.49 -2.27
CA HIS A 108 6.58 -7.04 -1.31
C HIS A 108 5.95 -6.21 -0.18
N ILE A 109 4.95 -5.39 -0.49
CA ILE A 109 4.20 -4.63 0.53
C ILE A 109 3.54 -5.60 1.51
N PHE A 110 2.86 -6.65 1.02
CA PHE A 110 2.26 -7.66 1.87
C PHE A 110 3.28 -8.32 2.79
N ALA A 111 4.42 -8.75 2.25
CA ALA A 111 5.46 -9.41 3.03
C ALA A 111 5.95 -8.50 4.16
N LYS A 112 6.15 -7.22 3.87
CA LYS A 112 6.60 -6.25 4.88
C LYS A 112 5.53 -5.98 5.94
N LEU A 113 4.26 -5.87 5.54
CA LEU A 113 3.15 -5.66 6.49
C LEU A 113 3.01 -6.86 7.43
N ILE A 114 3.06 -8.07 6.89
CA ILE A 114 2.98 -9.29 7.67
C ILE A 114 4.13 -9.37 8.67
N THR A 115 5.34 -9.02 8.24
CA THR A 115 6.52 -8.99 9.12
C THR A 115 6.32 -7.99 10.25
N MET A 116 5.79 -6.80 9.96
CA MET A 116 5.51 -5.79 10.98
C MET A 116 4.47 -6.27 11.99
N GLU A 117 3.43 -6.97 11.53
CA GLU A 117 2.42 -7.53 12.43
C GLU A 117 3.04 -8.54 13.39
N ARG A 118 3.91 -9.43 12.89
CA ARG A 118 4.61 -10.40 13.72
C ARG A 118 5.52 -9.74 14.74
N LYS A 119 6.12 -8.61 14.36
CA LYS A 119 7.06 -7.86 15.21
C LYS A 119 6.39 -6.64 15.86
N ALA A 120 5.06 -6.67 15.99
CA ALA A 120 4.31 -5.51 16.49
C ALA A 120 4.85 -4.99 17.81
N ASP A 121 5.23 -5.88 18.72
CA ASP A 121 5.75 -5.48 20.03
C ASP A 121 6.96 -4.54 19.92
N SER A 122 7.84 -4.76 18.94
CA SER A 122 9.02 -3.92 18.79
C SER A 122 8.68 -2.52 18.28
N PHE A 123 7.59 -2.37 17.53
CA PHE A 123 7.12 -1.07 17.05
C PHE A 123 6.25 -0.35 18.06
N CYS A 124 5.59 -1.09 18.95
CA CYS A 124 4.61 -0.55 19.90
C CYS A 124 5.25 -0.04 21.20
N LYS A 125 6.54 -0.24 21.41
CA LYS A 125 7.25 0.31 22.55
C LYS A 125 7.44 1.80 22.35
N VAL A 126 6.70 2.58 23.12
CA VAL A 126 6.77 4.04 23.08
C VAL A 126 7.27 4.50 24.43
N SER A 127 8.43 5.08 24.46
CA SER A 127 9.02 5.65 25.67
C SER A 127 8.45 7.04 25.96
#